data_b5a40eb734953f30f4d04747bf91f423
#
_entry.id   b5a40eb734953f30f4d04747bf91f423
#
_cell.length_a   1.000
_cell.length_b   1.000
_cell.length_c   1.000
_cell.angle_alpha   90.00
_cell.angle_beta   90.00
_cell.angle_gamma   90.00
#
_symmetry.space_group_name_H-M   'P 1'
#
loop_
_entity.id
_entity.type
_entity.pdbx_description
1 polymer ?
#
loop_
_entity_poly.entity_id
_entity_poly.type
_entity_poly.pdbx_seq_one_letter_code
_entity_poly.pdbx_strand_id
1 'polypeptide(L)'
;MRIELKSLSEDNMKQCFSLKVADEQMQYIASNEASWKAAKENEKVARPFAIYCDDKMVGFTMFAFDEDYEDPDDRYWLWRFMIDESFQGKGYGTAALQTIIRYFKDHGADNIRLSTKETNIYALSMYRKAGFRDTGEMNGEEIVLQMDL
;
A
#
# COMPACT_ATOMS: atom_id res chain seq x y z
N MET A 1 11.70 -15.51 -4.46
CA MET A 1 11.36 -14.32 -3.64
C MET A 1 10.03 -14.58 -2.96
N ARG A 2 10.05 -14.77 -1.66
CA ARG A 2 8.83 -15.07 -0.89
C ARG A 2 8.42 -13.85 -0.06
N ILE A 3 7.30 -13.26 -0.44
CA ILE A 3 6.75 -12.10 0.25
C ILE A 3 5.70 -12.53 1.27
N GLU A 4 5.81 -12.00 2.49
CA GLU A 4 4.82 -12.19 3.54
C GLU A 4 4.39 -10.84 4.11
N LEU A 5 3.10 -10.73 4.40
CA LEU A 5 2.53 -9.58 5.10
C LEU A 5 2.32 -9.98 6.54
N LYS A 6 2.97 -9.29 7.47
CA LYS A 6 2.84 -9.56 8.90
C LYS A 6 2.26 -8.35 9.61
N SER A 7 1.26 -8.57 10.45
CA SER A 7 0.65 -7.49 11.24
C SER A 7 1.71 -6.80 12.10
N LEU A 8 1.56 -5.49 12.27
CA LEU A 8 2.43 -4.74 13.18
C LEU A 8 2.13 -5.12 14.63
N SER A 9 3.20 -5.30 15.39
CA SER A 9 3.16 -5.64 16.82
C SER A 9 4.27 -4.90 17.55
N GLU A 10 4.32 -5.03 18.86
CA GLU A 10 5.41 -4.45 19.65
C GLU A 10 6.78 -4.97 19.21
N ASP A 11 6.84 -6.22 18.71
CA ASP A 11 8.09 -6.85 18.29
C ASP A 11 8.69 -6.27 17.01
N ASN A 12 7.87 -5.83 16.05
CA ASN A 12 8.34 -5.38 14.74
C ASN A 12 8.06 -3.90 14.44
N MET A 13 7.25 -3.24 15.24
CA MET A 13 6.82 -1.86 15.03
C MET A 13 7.98 -0.89 14.94
N LYS A 14 8.93 -1.00 15.86
CA LYS A 14 10.07 -0.09 15.92
C LYS A 14 10.94 -0.18 14.66
N GLN A 15 11.21 -1.40 14.20
CA GLN A 15 11.93 -1.61 12.95
C GLN A 15 11.16 -1.04 11.76
N CYS A 16 9.84 -1.27 11.71
CA CYS A 16 9.00 -0.75 10.63
C CYS A 16 9.06 0.78 10.55
N PHE A 17 9.06 1.46 11.69
CA PHE A 17 9.15 2.92 11.73
C PHE A 17 10.50 3.46 11.26
N SER A 18 11.55 2.64 11.29
CA SER A 18 12.88 3.03 10.80
C SER A 18 13.03 2.93 9.29
N LEU A 19 12.12 2.25 8.60
CA LEU A 19 12.13 2.14 7.15
C LEU A 19 11.76 3.48 6.52
N LYS A 20 12.41 3.82 5.42
CA LYS A 20 12.14 5.07 4.70
C LYS A 20 12.33 4.91 3.21
N VAL A 21 11.58 5.67 2.44
CA VAL A 21 11.77 5.78 0.99
C VAL A 21 12.96 6.68 0.66
N ALA A 22 13.43 6.65 -0.60
CA ALA A 22 14.44 7.58 -1.06
C ALA A 22 13.95 9.03 -0.94
N ASP A 23 14.86 9.98 -0.75
CA ASP A 23 14.51 11.37 -0.46
C ASP A 23 13.54 11.97 -1.47
N GLU A 24 13.74 11.71 -2.75
CA GLU A 24 12.87 12.23 -3.82
C GLU A 24 11.45 11.65 -3.78
N GLN A 25 11.22 10.58 -3.05
CA GLN A 25 9.90 9.95 -2.92
C GLN A 25 9.16 10.38 -1.65
N MET A 26 9.81 11.06 -0.72
CA MET A 26 9.21 11.44 0.56
C MET A 26 8.01 12.38 0.41
N GLN A 27 7.92 13.09 -0.71
CA GLN A 27 6.78 13.96 -1.02
C GLN A 27 5.49 13.18 -1.34
N TYR A 28 5.60 11.87 -1.64
CA TYR A 28 4.46 11.06 -2.10
C TYR A 28 3.85 10.18 -1.02
N ILE A 29 4.52 9.99 0.11
CA ILE A 29 4.05 9.06 1.12
C ILE A 29 4.33 9.58 2.54
N ALA A 30 3.39 9.35 3.44
CA ALA A 30 3.56 9.63 4.85
C ALA A 30 4.56 8.65 5.48
N SER A 31 5.21 9.03 6.57
CA SER A 31 6.08 8.12 7.30
C SER A 31 5.28 6.93 7.84
N ASN A 32 5.96 5.81 8.10
CA ASN A 32 5.30 4.62 8.64
C ASN A 32 4.72 4.89 10.03
N GLU A 33 5.39 5.71 10.84
CA GLU A 33 4.85 6.10 12.15
C GLU A 33 3.57 6.92 12.01
N ALA A 34 3.53 7.88 11.10
CA ALA A 34 2.32 8.68 10.85
C ALA A 34 1.19 7.80 10.34
N SER A 35 1.49 6.84 9.47
CA SER A 35 0.51 5.87 8.96
C SER A 35 -0.03 4.98 10.07
N TRP A 36 0.81 4.55 11.00
CA TRP A 36 0.39 3.78 12.16
C TRP A 36 -0.56 4.57 13.07
N LYS A 37 -0.28 5.86 13.28
CA LYS A 37 -1.18 6.74 14.03
C LYS A 37 -2.53 6.87 13.35
N ALA A 38 -2.54 7.02 12.02
CA ALA A 38 -3.78 7.05 11.24
C ALA A 38 -4.56 5.75 11.35
N ALA A 39 -3.88 4.59 11.38
CA ALA A 39 -4.51 3.29 11.57
C ALA A 39 -5.19 3.20 12.94
N LYS A 40 -4.56 3.73 14.00
CA LYS A 40 -5.13 3.76 15.34
C LYS A 40 -6.40 4.59 15.43
N GLU A 41 -6.49 5.64 14.66
CA GLU A 41 -7.67 6.50 14.58
C GLU A 41 -8.80 5.87 13.74
N ASN A 42 -8.50 4.83 12.96
CA ASN A 42 -9.42 4.17 12.05
C ASN A 42 -9.37 2.64 12.19
N GLU A 43 -9.29 2.13 13.41
CA GLU A 43 -9.07 0.70 13.68
C GLU A 43 -10.07 -0.25 13.02
N LYS A 44 -11.30 0.20 12.78
CA LYS A 44 -12.32 -0.65 12.16
C LYS A 44 -12.02 -0.96 10.69
N VAL A 45 -11.33 -0.07 10.00
CA VAL A 45 -11.11 -0.19 8.55
C VAL A 45 -9.64 -0.36 8.19
N ALA A 46 -8.72 0.16 8.99
CA ALA A 46 -7.29 0.13 8.67
C ALA A 46 -6.67 -1.22 8.95
N ARG A 47 -5.86 -1.71 7.99
CA ARG A 47 -5.12 -2.97 8.10
C ARG A 47 -3.65 -2.73 7.78
N PRO A 48 -2.82 -2.37 8.77
CA PRO A 48 -1.39 -2.13 8.55
C PRO A 48 -0.58 -3.42 8.62
N PHE A 49 0.39 -3.55 7.71
CA PHE A 49 1.28 -4.71 7.64
C PHE A 49 2.72 -4.30 7.35
N ALA A 50 3.66 -4.96 8.02
CA ALA A 50 5.05 -4.95 7.58
C ALA A 50 5.21 -5.96 6.44
N ILE A 51 5.99 -5.60 5.42
CA ILE A 51 6.28 -6.46 4.27
C ILE A 51 7.62 -7.14 4.51
N TYR A 52 7.64 -8.47 4.47
CA TYR A 52 8.85 -9.27 4.60
C TYR A 52 9.15 -10.00 3.31
N CYS A 53 10.42 -10.14 3.01
CA CYS A 53 10.90 -11.03 1.97
C CYS A 53 11.97 -11.94 2.56
N ASP A 54 11.72 -13.25 2.57
CA ASP A 54 12.65 -14.25 3.11
C ASP A 54 13.16 -13.85 4.51
N ASP A 55 12.23 -13.51 5.41
CA ASP A 55 12.45 -13.13 6.81
C ASP A 55 13.11 -11.75 7.03
N LYS A 56 13.31 -10.97 5.96
CA LYS A 56 13.80 -9.59 6.08
C LYS A 56 12.65 -8.62 5.89
N MET A 57 12.54 -7.64 6.79
CA MET A 57 11.56 -6.57 6.62
C MET A 57 12.02 -5.61 5.52
N VAL A 58 11.25 -5.52 4.44
CA VAL A 58 11.62 -4.71 3.26
C VAL A 58 10.70 -3.52 3.03
N GLY A 59 9.54 -3.47 3.69
CA GLY A 59 8.59 -2.40 3.45
C GLY A 59 7.42 -2.40 4.40
N PHE A 60 6.46 -1.56 4.08
CA PHE A 60 5.23 -1.37 4.84
C PHE A 60 4.07 -1.14 3.87
N THR A 61 2.90 -1.64 4.23
CA THR A 61 1.67 -1.37 3.51
C THR A 61 0.51 -1.23 4.48
N MET A 62 -0.53 -0.51 4.07
CA MET A 62 -1.74 -0.38 4.85
C MET A 62 -2.94 -0.34 3.92
N PHE A 63 -3.95 -1.13 4.26
CA PHE A 63 -5.19 -1.20 3.49
C PHE A 63 -6.32 -0.55 4.28
N ALA A 64 -7.33 -0.08 3.57
CA ALA A 64 -8.60 0.31 4.17
C ALA A 64 -9.66 -0.63 3.62
N PHE A 65 -10.30 -1.39 4.50
CA PHE A 65 -11.42 -2.27 4.19
C PHE A 65 -12.64 -1.75 4.93
N ASP A 66 -13.51 -1.05 4.22
CA ASP A 66 -14.74 -0.48 4.76
C ASP A 66 -15.95 -1.12 4.06
N GLU A 67 -16.25 -2.34 4.48
CA GLU A 67 -17.28 -3.17 3.82
C GLU A 67 -18.68 -2.58 3.94
N ASP A 68 -18.90 -1.68 4.89
CA ASP A 68 -20.18 -1.01 5.10
C ASP A 68 -20.29 0.31 4.36
N TYR A 69 -19.23 0.72 3.65
CA TYR A 69 -19.25 1.98 2.92
C TYR A 69 -20.32 1.92 1.82
N GLU A 70 -21.07 3.02 1.67
CA GLU A 70 -22.23 3.07 0.79
C GLU A 70 -21.88 2.80 -0.67
N ASP A 71 -20.83 3.47 -1.20
CA ASP A 71 -20.38 3.24 -2.57
C ASP A 71 -19.47 2.02 -2.63
N PRO A 72 -19.88 0.93 -3.32
CA PRO A 72 -19.08 -0.29 -3.39
C PRO A 72 -17.67 -0.07 -3.94
N ASP A 73 -17.49 0.89 -4.85
CA ASP A 73 -16.19 1.15 -5.47
C ASP A 73 -15.17 1.71 -4.49
N ASP A 74 -15.62 2.31 -3.39
CA ASP A 74 -14.76 2.96 -2.40
C ASP A 74 -14.54 2.14 -1.12
N ARG A 75 -14.91 0.88 -1.13
CA ARG A 75 -14.78 0.00 0.06
C ARG A 75 -13.36 -0.49 0.31
N TYR A 76 -12.57 -0.67 -0.73
CA TYR A 76 -11.28 -1.36 -0.65
C TYR A 76 -10.18 -0.53 -1.26
N TRP A 77 -9.31 0.00 -0.39
CA TRP A 77 -8.23 0.89 -0.81
C TRP A 77 -6.86 0.36 -0.39
N LEU A 78 -5.90 0.42 -1.30
CA LEU A 78 -4.48 0.34 -0.96
C LEU A 78 -4.08 1.74 -0.48
N TRP A 79 -4.09 1.95 0.82
CA TRP A 79 -3.94 3.26 1.44
C TRP A 79 -2.49 3.70 1.53
N ARG A 80 -1.58 2.77 1.90
CA ARG A 80 -0.14 3.03 1.98
C ARG A 80 0.62 1.85 1.42
N PHE A 81 1.71 2.14 0.70
CA PHE A 81 2.60 1.11 0.19
C PHE A 81 3.98 1.70 -0.05
N MET A 82 5.02 1.16 0.61
CA MET A 82 6.40 1.60 0.41
C MET A 82 7.36 0.42 0.56
N ILE A 83 8.46 0.51 -0.17
CA ILE A 83 9.63 -0.36 -0.02
C ILE A 83 10.77 0.51 0.50
N ASP A 84 11.49 0.04 1.51
CA ASP A 84 12.63 0.76 2.07
C ASP A 84 13.67 1.06 0.99
N GLU A 85 14.30 2.23 1.07
CA GLU A 85 15.24 2.69 0.05
C GLU A 85 16.36 1.70 -0.25
N SER A 86 16.82 0.96 0.78
CA SER A 86 17.88 -0.03 0.62
C SER A 86 17.46 -1.28 -0.16
N PHE A 87 16.16 -1.47 -0.36
CA PHE A 87 15.62 -2.63 -1.07
C PHE A 87 14.97 -2.26 -2.42
N GLN A 88 14.97 -1.00 -2.80
CA GLN A 88 14.38 -0.56 -4.06
C GLN A 88 15.24 -0.96 -5.27
N GLY A 89 14.60 -1.04 -6.44
CA GLY A 89 15.28 -1.40 -7.68
C GLY A 89 15.66 -2.88 -7.81
N LYS A 90 15.08 -3.75 -6.98
CA LYS A 90 15.42 -5.18 -6.93
C LYS A 90 14.22 -6.09 -7.17
N GLY A 91 13.07 -5.53 -7.55
CA GLY A 91 11.85 -6.29 -7.81
C GLY A 91 10.97 -6.55 -6.60
N TYR A 92 11.33 -6.10 -5.41
CA TYR A 92 10.52 -6.30 -4.21
C TYR A 92 9.15 -5.62 -4.30
N GLY A 93 9.11 -4.41 -4.86
CA GLY A 93 7.84 -3.67 -5.01
C GLY A 93 6.83 -4.40 -5.86
N THR A 94 7.27 -4.89 -7.02
CA THR A 94 6.40 -5.66 -7.92
C THR A 94 5.93 -6.95 -7.28
N ALA A 95 6.82 -7.68 -6.63
CA ALA A 95 6.47 -8.93 -5.93
C ALA A 95 5.51 -8.67 -4.76
N ALA A 96 5.75 -7.62 -3.98
CA ALA A 96 4.88 -7.24 -2.88
C ALA A 96 3.49 -6.83 -3.38
N LEU A 97 3.42 -6.09 -4.47
CA LEU A 97 2.14 -5.69 -5.05
C LEU A 97 1.29 -6.90 -5.47
N GLN A 98 1.90 -7.92 -6.05
CA GLN A 98 1.20 -9.16 -6.39
C GLN A 98 0.63 -9.85 -5.14
N THR A 99 1.40 -9.89 -4.07
CA THR A 99 0.94 -10.45 -2.79
C THR A 99 -0.21 -9.63 -2.19
N ILE A 100 -0.13 -8.30 -2.30
CA ILE A 100 -1.18 -7.40 -1.85
C ILE A 100 -2.48 -7.65 -2.64
N ILE A 101 -2.39 -7.75 -3.96
CA ILE A 101 -3.55 -8.01 -4.81
C ILE A 101 -4.21 -9.33 -4.41
N ARG A 102 -3.41 -10.36 -4.17
CA ARG A 102 -3.93 -11.66 -3.71
C ARG A 102 -4.63 -11.55 -2.36
N TYR A 103 -4.07 -10.77 -1.43
CA TYR A 103 -4.72 -10.53 -0.14
C TYR A 103 -6.12 -9.95 -0.32
N PHE A 104 -6.27 -8.93 -1.16
CA PHE A 104 -7.58 -8.33 -1.42
C PHE A 104 -8.56 -9.35 -2.00
N LYS A 105 -8.12 -10.14 -2.98
CA LYS A 105 -8.94 -11.21 -3.55
C LYS A 105 -9.39 -12.23 -2.50
N ASP A 106 -8.44 -12.71 -1.71
CA ASP A 106 -8.68 -13.76 -0.72
C ASP A 106 -9.58 -13.28 0.42
N HIS A 107 -9.66 -11.98 0.64
CA HIS A 107 -10.49 -11.38 1.69
C HIS A 107 -11.80 -10.76 1.15
N GLY A 108 -12.20 -11.12 -0.05
CA GLY A 108 -13.52 -10.80 -0.59
C GLY A 108 -13.67 -9.44 -1.24
N ALA A 109 -12.59 -8.75 -1.53
CA ALA A 109 -12.66 -7.47 -2.23
C ALA A 109 -13.01 -7.67 -3.71
N ASP A 110 -13.91 -6.83 -4.23
CA ASP A 110 -14.30 -6.85 -5.64
C ASP A 110 -13.38 -6.00 -6.51
N ASN A 111 -12.67 -5.08 -5.90
CA ASN A 111 -11.76 -4.15 -6.57
C ASN A 111 -10.76 -3.60 -5.58
N ILE A 112 -9.72 -2.98 -6.10
CA ILE A 112 -8.75 -2.20 -5.32
C ILE A 112 -8.69 -0.81 -5.91
N ARG A 113 -8.81 0.21 -5.07
CA ARG A 113 -8.54 1.59 -5.44
C ARG A 113 -7.26 2.07 -4.77
N LEU A 114 -6.58 2.98 -5.40
CA LEU A 114 -5.45 3.71 -4.84
C LEU A 114 -5.39 5.09 -5.46
N SER A 115 -4.71 6.01 -4.82
CA SER A 115 -4.48 7.33 -5.38
C SER A 115 -3.03 7.75 -5.19
N THR A 116 -2.51 8.52 -6.13
CA THR A 116 -1.17 9.11 -6.07
C THR A 116 -1.12 10.32 -6.99
N LYS A 117 -0.10 11.17 -6.79
CA LYS A 117 0.10 12.34 -7.65
C LYS A 117 0.57 11.91 -9.04
N GLU A 118 0.16 12.65 -10.07
CA GLU A 118 0.57 12.39 -11.46
C GLU A 118 2.08 12.44 -11.65
N THR A 119 2.78 13.18 -10.82
CA THR A 119 4.25 13.30 -10.88
C THR A 119 4.97 12.08 -10.35
N ASN A 120 4.28 11.18 -9.66
CA ASN A 120 4.86 9.94 -9.15
C ASN A 120 4.92 8.88 -10.26
N ILE A 121 5.71 9.17 -11.28
CA ILE A 121 5.77 8.39 -12.52
C ILE A 121 6.19 6.95 -12.30
N TYR A 122 7.15 6.73 -11.41
CA TYR A 122 7.67 5.39 -11.13
C TYR A 122 6.58 4.48 -10.55
N ALA A 123 5.88 4.97 -9.53
CA ALA A 123 4.80 4.21 -8.90
C ALA A 123 3.64 3.98 -9.87
N LEU A 124 3.26 5.00 -10.64
CA LEU A 124 2.20 4.87 -11.64
C LEU A 124 2.52 3.81 -12.67
N SER A 125 3.77 3.79 -13.16
CA SER A 125 4.20 2.76 -14.12
C SER A 125 4.05 1.35 -13.53
N MET A 126 4.47 1.17 -12.27
CA MET A 126 4.34 -0.11 -11.58
C MET A 126 2.88 -0.54 -11.43
N TYR A 127 2.02 0.37 -11.01
CA TYR A 127 0.59 0.08 -10.85
C TYR A 127 -0.08 -0.27 -12.18
N ARG A 128 0.19 0.51 -13.23
CA ARG A 128 -0.39 0.25 -14.55
C ARG A 128 0.06 -1.08 -15.13
N LYS A 129 1.34 -1.43 -14.94
CA LYS A 129 1.86 -2.75 -15.37
C LYS A 129 1.21 -3.90 -14.62
N ALA A 130 0.82 -3.70 -13.39
CA ALA A 130 0.12 -4.72 -12.60
C ALA A 130 -1.34 -4.88 -13.00
N GLY A 131 -1.91 -3.92 -13.75
CA GLY A 131 -3.29 -3.98 -14.24
C GLY A 131 -4.22 -2.92 -13.68
N PHE A 132 -3.71 -1.97 -12.89
CA PHE A 132 -4.50 -0.82 -12.46
C PHE A 132 -4.73 0.12 -13.64
N ARG A 133 -5.92 0.67 -13.73
CA ARG A 133 -6.30 1.63 -14.78
C ARG A 133 -6.73 2.95 -14.17
N ASP A 134 -6.54 4.02 -14.92
CA ASP A 134 -6.98 5.37 -14.52
C ASP A 134 -8.52 5.41 -14.55
N THR A 135 -9.13 5.92 -13.49
CA THR A 135 -10.59 6.04 -13.42
C THR A 135 -11.12 7.37 -13.97
N GLY A 136 -10.26 8.37 -14.07
CA GLY A 136 -10.68 9.74 -14.37
C GLY A 136 -11.12 10.51 -13.13
N GLU A 137 -11.20 9.86 -11.97
CA GLU A 137 -11.58 10.51 -10.71
C GLU A 137 -10.34 11.06 -10.01
N MET A 138 -10.55 12.08 -9.20
CA MET A 138 -9.51 12.71 -8.39
C MET A 138 -9.82 12.54 -6.90
N ASN A 139 -8.78 12.38 -6.10
CA ASN A 139 -8.83 12.40 -4.65
C ASN A 139 -7.92 13.56 -4.21
N GLY A 140 -8.52 14.76 -4.04
CA GLY A 140 -7.72 15.96 -3.88
C GLY A 140 -6.85 16.21 -5.11
N GLU A 141 -5.54 16.29 -4.92
CA GLU A 141 -4.57 16.47 -6.02
C GLU A 141 -4.09 15.15 -6.63
N GLU A 142 -4.58 14.02 -6.12
CA GLU A 142 -4.15 12.70 -6.56
C GLU A 142 -5.12 12.10 -7.55
N ILE A 143 -4.58 11.42 -8.54
CA ILE A 143 -5.40 10.64 -9.48
C ILE A 143 -5.74 9.30 -8.85
N VAL A 144 -6.93 8.80 -9.16
CA VAL A 144 -7.45 7.52 -8.64
C VAL A 144 -7.30 6.45 -9.70
N LEU A 145 -6.67 5.35 -9.34
CA LEU A 145 -6.57 4.15 -10.17
C LEU A 145 -7.39 3.02 -9.54
N GLN A 146 -7.84 2.08 -10.37
CA GLN A 146 -8.64 0.95 -9.93
C GLN A 146 -8.24 -0.33 -10.66
N MET A 147 -8.28 -1.44 -9.92
CA MET A 147 -8.18 -2.78 -10.47
C MET A 147 -9.43 -3.55 -10.05
N ASP A 148 -10.14 -4.15 -11.00
CA ASP A 148 -11.25 -5.05 -10.70
C ASP A 148 -10.69 -6.46 -10.46
N LEU A 149 -11.24 -7.16 -9.49
CA LEU A 149 -10.74 -8.47 -9.05
C LEU A 149 -11.67 -9.60 -9.45
#